data_d55631e0530931e0d2e1766b917218a0
#
_entry.id   d55631e0530931e0d2e1766b917218a0
#
_cell.length_a   1.000
_cell.length_b   1.000
_cell.length_c   1.000
_cell.angle_alpha   90.00
_cell.angle_beta   90.00
_cell.angle_gamma   90.00
#
_symmetry.space_group_name_H-M   'P 1'
#
loop_
_entity.id
_entity.type
_entity.pdbx_description
1 polymer ?
#
loop_
_entity_poly.entity_id
_entity_poly.type
_entity_poly.pdbx_seq_one_letter_code
_entity_poly.pdbx_strand_id
1 'polypeptide(L)'
;MKKSKWLALAGVALLSVGALAACSSKSSTSGTTYSYVYQSDPETLDYVSTSKATTTDTVTNGVDGLLGYDKYGNLIPSVAKDWTVSADGLTYTYKIRKGVKWYTSDGEEYADVTAKDFVTG
;
A
#
# COMPACT_ATOMS: atom_id res chain seq x y z
N MET A 1 50.50 8.23 -43.43
CA MET A 1 49.09 8.66 -43.37
C MET A 1 48.11 7.58 -42.84
N LYS A 2 48.53 6.39 -42.41
CA LYS A 2 47.62 5.33 -41.86
C LYS A 2 47.48 5.40 -40.34
N LYS A 3 48.42 5.97 -39.59
CA LYS A 3 48.39 5.97 -38.11
C LYS A 3 47.39 6.98 -37.49
N SER A 4 47.07 8.08 -38.18
CA SER A 4 46.14 9.11 -37.67
C SER A 4 44.66 8.66 -37.71
N LYS A 5 44.31 7.76 -38.63
CA LYS A 5 42.93 7.22 -38.70
C LYS A 5 42.60 6.28 -37.56
N TRP A 6 43.59 5.55 -37.05
CA TRP A 6 43.42 4.63 -35.92
C TRP A 6 43.27 5.37 -34.58
N LEU A 7 43.94 6.50 -34.42
CA LEU A 7 43.81 7.37 -33.25
C LEU A 7 42.43 8.02 -33.18
N ALA A 8 41.85 8.41 -34.34
CA ALA A 8 40.51 8.97 -34.39
C ALA A 8 39.41 7.93 -34.05
N LEU A 9 39.58 6.68 -34.50
CA LEU A 9 38.64 5.61 -34.15
C LEU A 9 38.70 5.25 -32.66
N ALA A 10 39.85 5.25 -32.03
CA ALA A 10 40.01 4.99 -30.60
C ALA A 10 39.39 6.08 -29.73
N GLY A 11 39.45 7.36 -30.17
CA GLY A 11 38.84 8.47 -29.47
C GLY A 11 37.30 8.42 -29.45
N VAL A 12 36.68 8.01 -30.56
CA VAL A 12 35.21 7.88 -30.67
C VAL A 12 34.71 6.72 -29.85
N ALA A 13 35.43 5.58 -29.78
CA ALA A 13 35.05 4.44 -28.97
C ALA A 13 35.09 4.72 -27.45
N LEU A 14 36.03 5.55 -26.98
CA LEU A 14 36.11 5.96 -25.57
C LEU A 14 35.01 6.94 -25.17
N LEU A 15 34.54 7.79 -26.06
CA LEU A 15 33.43 8.72 -25.80
C LEU A 15 32.06 8.01 -25.73
N SER A 16 31.87 6.93 -26.49
CA SER A 16 30.61 6.16 -26.47
C SER A 16 30.40 5.34 -25.21
N VAL A 17 31.48 4.89 -24.56
CA VAL A 17 31.36 4.11 -23.28
C VAL A 17 31.03 5.04 -22.13
N GLY A 18 31.46 6.32 -22.14
CA GLY A 18 31.11 7.30 -21.10
C GLY A 18 29.65 7.72 -21.11
N ALA A 19 28.98 7.71 -22.27
CA ALA A 19 27.58 8.13 -22.39
C ALA A 19 26.58 7.08 -21.86
N LEU A 20 26.92 5.79 -21.87
CA LEU A 20 26.05 4.72 -21.33
C LEU A 20 26.10 4.66 -19.79
N ALA A 21 27.15 5.15 -19.15
CA ALA A 21 27.24 5.16 -17.68
C ALA A 21 26.38 6.26 -17.03
N ALA A 22 25.96 7.28 -17.78
CA ALA A 22 25.14 8.37 -17.26
C ALA A 22 23.65 7.98 -17.03
N CYS A 23 23.19 6.88 -17.64
CA CYS A 23 21.80 6.40 -17.45
C CYS A 23 21.64 5.42 -16.27
N SER A 24 22.72 5.04 -15.60
CA SER A 24 22.68 4.20 -14.41
C SER A 24 22.72 5.06 -13.15
N SER A 25 21.75 5.97 -12.98
CA SER A 25 21.47 6.50 -11.65
C SER A 25 20.85 5.39 -10.83
N LYS A 26 21.67 4.64 -10.12
CA LYS A 26 21.22 3.85 -8.98
C LYS A 26 20.55 4.82 -8.01
N SER A 27 19.23 4.90 -8.06
CA SER A 27 18.48 5.38 -6.93
C SER A 27 18.71 4.35 -5.81
N SER A 28 19.68 4.60 -4.96
CA SER A 28 19.85 3.89 -3.70
C SER A 28 18.73 4.33 -2.76
N THR A 29 17.51 3.94 -3.07
CA THR A 29 16.42 3.98 -2.12
C THR A 29 16.66 2.81 -1.19
N SER A 30 17.23 3.05 -0.03
CA SER A 30 17.33 2.07 1.05
C SER A 30 15.89 1.73 1.49
N GLY A 31 15.41 0.79 0.94
CA GLY A 31 14.37 -0.17 0.86
C GLY A 31 13.21 -0.16 1.80
N THR A 32 12.48 0.90 2.11
CA THR A 32 11.15 0.79 2.75
C THR A 32 10.08 1.67 2.08
N THR A 33 10.39 2.32 0.96
CA THR A 33 9.43 3.15 0.25
C THR A 33 8.69 2.33 -0.79
N TYR A 34 7.39 2.17 -0.62
CA TYR A 34 6.48 1.66 -1.63
C TYR A 34 5.82 2.83 -2.35
N SER A 35 5.87 2.85 -3.68
CA SER A 35 5.25 3.89 -4.49
C SER A 35 4.25 3.26 -5.46
N TYR A 36 3.06 3.80 -5.53
CA TYR A 36 2.03 3.39 -6.49
C TYR A 36 1.34 4.63 -7.06
N VAL A 37 0.68 4.45 -8.20
CA VAL A 37 -0.08 5.51 -8.86
C VAL A 37 -1.56 5.18 -8.76
N TYR A 38 -2.38 6.14 -8.32
CA TYR A 38 -3.83 6.05 -8.32
C TYR A 38 -4.42 7.04 -9.35
N GLN A 39 -5.66 6.82 -9.77
CA GLN A 39 -6.25 7.50 -10.90
C GLN A 39 -6.53 8.99 -10.65
N SER A 40 -6.88 9.35 -9.42
CA SER A 40 -7.15 10.73 -9.00
C SER A 40 -7.08 10.86 -7.48
N ASP A 41 -6.91 12.08 -6.99
CA ASP A 41 -6.97 12.35 -5.57
C ASP A 41 -8.35 12.01 -5.00
N PRO A 42 -8.43 11.44 -3.77
CA PRO A 42 -9.69 11.24 -3.09
C PRO A 42 -10.34 12.60 -2.75
N GLU A 43 -11.65 12.74 -2.97
CA GLU A 43 -12.38 13.96 -2.61
C GLU A 43 -12.47 14.14 -1.09
N THR A 44 -12.46 13.04 -0.37
CA THR A 44 -12.52 12.97 1.09
C THR A 44 -11.88 11.69 1.57
N LEU A 45 -11.35 11.68 2.79
CA LEU A 45 -10.90 10.48 3.48
C LEU A 45 -11.96 9.93 4.45
N ASP A 46 -13.14 10.55 4.51
CA ASP A 46 -14.27 10.05 5.27
C ASP A 46 -14.92 8.88 4.51
N TYR A 47 -14.43 7.67 4.81
CA TYR A 47 -14.88 6.43 4.19
C TYR A 47 -16.29 5.99 4.63
N VAL A 48 -16.84 6.60 5.68
CA VAL A 48 -18.21 6.32 6.13
C VAL A 48 -19.22 7.04 5.24
N SER A 49 -18.85 8.23 4.73
CA SER A 49 -19.75 9.07 3.92
C SER A 49 -19.65 8.84 2.41
N THR A 50 -18.68 8.07 1.93
CA THR A 50 -18.46 7.87 0.49
C THR A 50 -18.17 6.41 0.13
N SER A 51 -18.64 6.02 -1.06
CA SER A 51 -18.33 4.70 -1.67
C SER A 51 -17.37 4.82 -2.87
N LYS A 52 -16.68 5.96 -3.04
CA LYS A 52 -15.76 6.15 -4.17
C LYS A 52 -14.51 5.28 -4.03
N ALA A 53 -14.15 4.58 -5.11
CA ALA A 53 -12.98 3.72 -5.15
C ALA A 53 -11.69 4.45 -4.76
N THR A 54 -11.50 5.70 -5.20
CA THR A 54 -10.31 6.51 -4.87
C THR A 54 -10.14 6.75 -3.37
N THR A 55 -11.25 6.95 -2.63
CA THR A 55 -11.22 7.05 -1.17
C THR A 55 -10.93 5.68 -0.55
N THR A 56 -11.64 4.64 -0.98
CA THR A 56 -11.47 3.28 -0.45
C THR A 56 -10.03 2.78 -0.64
N ASP A 57 -9.45 2.92 -1.84
CA ASP A 57 -8.08 2.52 -2.14
C ASP A 57 -7.04 3.22 -1.25
N THR A 58 -7.29 4.48 -0.89
CA THR A 58 -6.41 5.25 -0.01
C THR A 58 -6.57 4.83 1.45
N VAL A 59 -7.81 4.75 1.92
CA VAL A 59 -8.13 4.52 3.33
C VAL A 59 -7.81 3.08 3.78
N THR A 60 -7.96 2.09 2.90
CA THR A 60 -7.63 0.68 3.21
C THR A 60 -6.16 0.43 3.57
N ASN A 61 -5.28 1.41 3.35
CA ASN A 61 -3.90 1.33 3.84
C ASN A 61 -3.76 1.72 5.33
N GLY A 62 -4.78 2.32 5.93
CA GLY A 62 -4.75 2.79 7.31
C GLY A 62 -5.91 2.33 8.17
N VAL A 63 -6.98 1.80 7.57
CA VAL A 63 -8.18 1.35 8.31
C VAL A 63 -8.52 -0.08 7.94
N ASP A 64 -8.49 -0.95 8.94
CA ASP A 64 -8.85 -2.36 8.81
C ASP A 64 -10.34 -2.58 9.09
N GLY A 65 -10.97 -3.46 8.30
CA GLY A 65 -12.31 -3.98 8.57
C GLY A 65 -12.31 -5.15 9.56
N LEU A 66 -13.50 -5.66 9.88
CA LEU A 66 -13.66 -6.90 10.66
C LEU A 66 -12.92 -8.08 10.02
N LEU A 67 -13.01 -8.20 8.70
CA LEU A 67 -12.38 -9.21 7.88
C LEU A 67 -11.54 -8.54 6.80
N GLY A 68 -10.50 -9.22 6.34
CA GLY A 68 -9.68 -8.85 5.20
C GLY A 68 -9.75 -9.88 4.09
N TYR A 69 -8.92 -9.72 3.07
CA TYR A 69 -8.75 -10.68 1.98
C TYR A 69 -7.29 -11.13 1.88
N ASP A 70 -7.09 -12.40 1.60
CA ASP A 70 -5.77 -12.90 1.21
C ASP A 70 -5.47 -12.56 -0.26
N LYS A 71 -4.26 -12.89 -0.72
CA LYS A 71 -3.84 -12.69 -2.12
C LYS A 71 -4.67 -13.46 -3.17
N TYR A 72 -5.53 -14.36 -2.75
CA TYR A 72 -6.41 -15.14 -3.62
C TYR A 72 -7.87 -14.65 -3.57
N GLY A 73 -8.17 -13.64 -2.75
CA GLY A 73 -9.52 -13.11 -2.57
C GLY A 73 -10.37 -13.87 -1.55
N ASN A 74 -9.79 -14.77 -0.74
CA ASN A 74 -10.52 -15.44 0.31
C ASN A 74 -10.63 -14.52 1.54
N LEU A 75 -11.78 -14.55 2.21
CA LEU A 75 -11.96 -13.84 3.48
C LEU A 75 -11.08 -14.44 4.57
N ILE A 76 -10.35 -13.56 5.26
CA ILE A 76 -9.48 -13.91 6.38
C ILE A 76 -9.78 -13.03 7.59
N PRO A 77 -9.47 -13.49 8.83
CA PRO A 77 -9.56 -12.66 10.03
C PRO A 77 -8.69 -11.41 9.92
N SER A 78 -9.25 -10.23 10.28
CA SER A 78 -8.53 -8.98 10.47
C SER A 78 -8.78 -8.44 11.89
N VAL A 79 -9.55 -7.36 12.09
CA VAL A 79 -9.90 -6.87 13.44
C VAL A 79 -10.74 -7.93 14.20
N ALA A 80 -11.63 -8.65 13.53
CA ALA A 80 -12.18 -9.87 14.09
C ALA A 80 -11.15 -11.00 13.99
N LYS A 81 -10.92 -11.69 15.12
CA LYS A 81 -10.04 -12.86 15.17
C LYS A 81 -10.72 -14.12 14.64
N ASP A 82 -12.05 -14.14 14.65
CA ASP A 82 -12.88 -15.28 14.30
C ASP A 82 -14.33 -14.82 14.07
N TRP A 83 -15.09 -15.59 13.29
CA TRP A 83 -16.53 -15.38 13.11
C TRP A 83 -17.27 -16.69 12.95
N THR A 84 -18.56 -16.68 13.22
CA THR A 84 -19.45 -17.82 13.00
C THR A 84 -20.71 -17.36 12.29
N VAL A 85 -21.31 -18.27 11.54
CA VAL A 85 -22.59 -18.05 10.85
C VAL A 85 -23.57 -19.07 11.40
N SER A 86 -24.80 -18.65 11.74
CA SER A 86 -25.86 -19.55 12.17
C SER A 86 -26.25 -20.54 11.07
N ALA A 87 -26.90 -21.65 11.45
CA ALA A 87 -27.29 -22.71 10.51
C ALA A 87 -28.27 -22.23 9.42
N ASP A 88 -29.08 -21.23 9.73
CA ASP A 88 -30.01 -20.58 8.79
C ASP A 88 -29.36 -19.50 7.90
N GLY A 89 -28.07 -19.17 8.13
CA GLY A 89 -27.32 -18.15 7.37
C GLY A 89 -27.71 -16.71 7.71
N LEU A 90 -28.57 -16.48 8.71
CA LEU A 90 -29.13 -15.15 8.99
C LEU A 90 -28.38 -14.38 10.06
N THR A 91 -27.58 -15.05 10.90
CA THR A 91 -26.84 -14.41 12.00
C THR A 91 -25.35 -14.62 11.84
N TYR A 92 -24.62 -13.52 11.80
CA TYR A 92 -23.16 -13.48 11.77
C TYR A 92 -22.64 -12.95 13.10
N THR A 93 -21.80 -13.72 13.77
CA THR A 93 -21.19 -13.31 15.04
C THR A 93 -19.68 -13.16 14.87
N TYR A 94 -19.18 -11.95 15.09
CA TYR A 94 -17.75 -11.63 15.01
C TYR A 94 -17.14 -11.48 16.41
N LYS A 95 -15.94 -12.02 16.59
CA LYS A 95 -15.17 -11.90 17.84
C LYS A 95 -14.01 -10.95 17.63
N ILE A 96 -14.10 -9.73 18.15
CA ILE A 96 -13.06 -8.70 18.07
C ILE A 96 -11.79 -9.16 18.78
N ARG A 97 -10.62 -8.88 18.21
CA ARG A 97 -9.32 -9.08 18.87
C ARG A 97 -9.20 -8.12 20.04
N LYS A 98 -8.58 -8.58 21.13
CA LYS A 98 -8.18 -7.70 22.23
C LYS A 98 -6.92 -6.95 21.84
N GLY A 99 -6.80 -5.69 22.30
CA GLY A 99 -5.61 -4.88 22.12
C GLY A 99 -5.48 -4.22 20.74
N VAL A 100 -6.51 -4.26 19.90
CA VAL A 100 -6.58 -3.42 18.70
C VAL A 100 -6.90 -1.99 19.14
N LYS A 101 -6.15 -1.02 18.62
CA LYS A 101 -6.23 0.38 19.02
C LYS A 101 -6.52 1.30 17.83
N TRP A 102 -7.19 2.37 18.12
CA TRP A 102 -7.20 3.55 17.28
C TRP A 102 -5.94 4.37 17.54
N TYR A 103 -5.36 4.91 16.49
CA TYR A 103 -4.17 5.77 16.56
C TYR A 103 -4.48 7.14 15.98
N THR A 104 -3.83 8.17 16.53
CA THR A 104 -3.84 9.51 15.97
C THR A 104 -2.92 9.60 14.75
N SER A 105 -2.98 10.70 13.99
CA SER A 105 -2.07 10.98 12.87
C SER A 105 -0.60 11.01 13.28
N ASP A 106 -0.31 11.30 14.55
CA ASP A 106 1.03 11.34 15.11
C ASP A 106 1.51 9.98 15.61
N GLY A 107 0.66 8.93 15.48
CA GLY A 107 0.98 7.56 15.86
C GLY A 107 0.79 7.25 17.34
N GLU A 108 0.10 8.11 18.09
CA GLU A 108 -0.22 7.87 19.50
C GLU A 108 -1.50 7.05 19.66
N GLU A 109 -1.54 6.18 20.67
CA GLU A 109 -2.75 5.43 21.01
C GLU A 109 -3.87 6.36 21.46
N TYR A 110 -5.03 6.26 20.80
CA TYR A 110 -6.20 7.08 21.13
C TYR A 110 -7.22 6.32 21.96
N ALA A 111 -7.66 5.14 21.53
CA ALA A 111 -8.68 4.33 22.19
C ALA A 111 -8.61 2.86 21.79
N ASP A 112 -9.24 1.99 22.57
CA ASP A 112 -9.48 0.59 22.18
C ASP A 112 -10.55 0.50 21.08
N VAL A 113 -10.30 -0.32 20.06
CA VAL A 113 -11.32 -0.70 19.08
C VAL A 113 -12.31 -1.65 19.72
N THR A 114 -13.60 -1.34 19.63
CA THR A 114 -14.68 -2.08 20.25
C THR A 114 -15.77 -2.45 19.23
N ALA A 115 -16.67 -3.36 19.60
CA ALA A 115 -17.84 -3.69 18.78
C ALA A 115 -18.75 -2.48 18.50
N LYS A 116 -18.76 -1.49 19.42
CA LYS A 116 -19.56 -0.27 19.27
C LYS A 116 -19.12 0.57 18.07
N ASP A 117 -17.82 0.58 17.77
CA ASP A 117 -17.28 1.37 16.63
C ASP A 117 -17.83 0.88 15.30
N PHE A 118 -18.06 -0.44 15.16
CA PHE A 118 -18.67 -1.06 13.97
C PHE A 118 -20.20 -0.93 13.90
N VAL A 119 -20.85 -0.59 14.99
CA VAL A 119 -22.31 -0.40 15.03
C VAL A 119 -22.66 1.08 14.78
N THR A 120 -21.74 1.99 15.09
CA THR A 120 -21.97 3.44 14.98
C THR A 120 -21.58 3.98 13.60
N GLY A 121 -20.62 3.35 12.90
CA GLY A 121 -20.10 3.73 11.59
C GLY A 121 -20.97 3.32 10.38
#